data_e47021bed777debb182ac51d69a26d60
#
_entry.id   e47021bed777debb182ac51d69a26d60
#
_cell.length_a   1.000
_cell.length_b   1.000
_cell.length_c   1.000
_cell.angle_alpha   90.00
_cell.angle_beta   90.00
_cell.angle_gamma   90.00
#
_symmetry.space_group_name_H-M   'P 1'
#
loop_
_entity.id
_entity.type
_entity.pdbx_description
1 polymer ?
#
loop_
_entity_poly.entity_id
_entity_poly.type
_entity_poly.pdbx_seq_one_letter_code
_entity_poly.pdbx_strand_id
1 'polypeptide(L)'
;MEKKRSVFGRLAALALAAVLLCSLVLSGCGSQPTGDETQTSDQPQQTAEGVNVNYGLSNPWDSLMPYYSVSGSNYSRIIYDKIYDRLAYVQPDGTCLPRAAEKWESTEDGHAIVFTLNQKAAFHDGTPVTAQHWVETFQLITDPACEILGKTALSCLTGTDDTGAAVAGETLGVEAVDNYTLKLSFKQPTIPEEFLVDKNRDIYVLPTYLLKDIPADQVVESDFWRKPIGSGPCQFVSEVSGSNLVLEANKDYQLGAPGFDTLTITVMDKSNLLTALISGDLDYYAFGGNVSEENKTVAEQAGFTVEEGTTPTNFYELMLNCATIDSVDLRQAINKALDKELLCQQSAGTRGTVTGSSILPDTPYSSPAVTGTYDPAGAEALVAKSGYDGKTFSLACTSQRASLAALVQQDLEAVGIKVEIETVDSATMFAGMSDGTYDMGLASHTPTTLPLWFTASRFTEENNIFHVPDLAPYTEMLSAVNEETDETNRIALVDEFEAYLTEEMPFIPLWFSNALHVHSKTVTGIDYAASSSCNENVWEWVKAQ
;
A
#
# COMPACT_ATOMS: atom_id res chain seq x y z
N MET A 1 25.09 52.50 -7.97
CA MET A 1 23.85 51.83 -8.41
C MET A 1 22.98 51.54 -7.21
N GLU A 2 22.59 52.60 -6.54
CA GLU A 2 21.60 52.64 -5.46
C GLU A 2 20.41 53.44 -5.97
N LYS A 3 19.23 52.81 -6.01
CA LYS A 3 17.89 53.42 -5.99
C LYS A 3 16.87 52.52 -6.69
N LYS A 4 16.42 51.47 -5.96
CA LYS A 4 15.14 50.82 -6.25
C LYS A 4 14.74 49.87 -5.07
N ARG A 5 14.72 50.42 -3.85
CA ARG A 5 14.12 49.74 -2.67
C ARG A 5 13.41 50.76 -1.82
N SER A 6 12.26 51.26 -2.21
CA SER A 6 11.43 52.05 -1.30
C SER A 6 9.96 52.29 -1.76
N VAL A 7 9.37 51.45 -2.57
CA VAL A 7 7.95 51.62 -2.98
C VAL A 7 7.03 50.51 -2.49
N PHE A 8 7.56 49.35 -2.11
CA PHE A 8 6.72 48.21 -1.65
C PHE A 8 6.39 48.22 -0.14
N GLY A 9 6.94 49.12 0.64
CA GLY A 9 6.77 49.18 2.10
C GLY A 9 5.64 50.09 2.61
N ARG A 10 4.91 50.80 1.72
CA ARG A 10 3.88 51.79 2.15
C ARG A 10 2.44 51.46 1.72
N LEU A 11 2.20 50.35 1.06
CA LEU A 11 0.84 49.89 0.66
C LEU A 11 0.28 48.79 1.55
N ALA A 12 1.07 48.21 2.44
CA ALA A 12 0.63 47.18 3.39
C ALA A 12 0.09 47.71 4.73
N ALA A 13 0.22 49.00 4.99
CA ALA A 13 -0.20 49.59 6.27
C ALA A 13 -1.59 50.28 6.23
N LEU A 14 -2.28 50.30 5.11
CA LEU A 14 -3.60 50.97 4.94
C LEU A 14 -4.76 49.99 4.76
N ALA A 15 -4.53 48.71 4.73
CA ALA A 15 -5.59 47.70 4.59
C ALA A 15 -6.04 47.06 5.91
N LEU A 16 -5.41 47.37 7.06
CA LEU A 16 -5.76 46.79 8.38
C LEU A 16 -6.59 47.70 9.27
N ALA A 17 -7.00 48.89 8.82
CA ALA A 17 -7.76 49.85 9.61
C ALA A 17 -9.26 49.97 9.25
N ALA A 18 -9.77 49.14 8.33
CA ALA A 18 -11.15 49.25 7.84
C ALA A 18 -12.10 48.11 8.26
N VAL A 19 -11.69 47.17 9.09
CA VAL A 19 -12.51 45.98 9.50
C VAL A 19 -12.97 46.07 10.98
N LEU A 20 -12.65 47.11 11.74
CA LEU A 20 -12.93 47.18 13.19
C LEU A 20 -13.93 48.26 13.57
N LEU A 21 -14.88 48.66 12.71
CA LEU A 21 -15.87 49.72 13.01
C LEU A 21 -17.26 49.48 12.43
N CYS A 22 -17.82 48.25 12.55
CA CYS A 22 -19.25 48.02 12.29
C CYS A 22 -19.81 46.90 13.19
N SER A 23 -19.79 47.12 14.48
CA SER A 23 -20.65 46.37 15.40
C SER A 23 -20.97 47.24 16.61
N LEU A 24 -22.04 48.05 16.49
CA LEU A 24 -22.87 48.54 17.60
C LEU A 24 -23.95 49.48 17.02
N VAL A 25 -25.21 49.24 17.44
CA VAL A 25 -26.46 49.98 17.22
C VAL A 25 -27.34 49.32 16.16
N LEU A 26 -28.49 48.67 16.46
CA LEU A 26 -29.69 49.13 17.13
C LEU A 26 -30.67 48.01 17.39
N SER A 27 -31.20 47.97 18.59
CA SER A 27 -32.52 47.40 18.90
C SER A 27 -33.60 48.42 18.50
N GLY A 28 -34.65 47.95 17.87
CA GLY A 28 -35.82 48.83 17.59
C GLY A 28 -36.93 48.09 16.89
N CYS A 29 -38.05 47.88 17.55
CA CYS A 29 -39.32 47.33 17.11
C CYS A 29 -39.95 48.04 15.91
N GLY A 30 -40.70 47.29 15.09
CA GLY A 30 -41.83 47.86 14.33
C GLY A 30 -42.22 47.14 13.03
N SER A 31 -43.28 46.30 13.10
CA SER A 31 -44.34 46.03 12.08
C SER A 31 -43.99 45.70 10.62
N GLN A 32 -44.52 44.55 10.21
CA GLN A 32 -44.73 43.99 8.86
C GLN A 32 -45.36 44.95 7.85
N PRO A 33 -45.22 44.72 6.49
CA PRO A 33 -45.92 43.62 5.83
C PRO A 33 -45.19 42.93 4.65
N THR A 34 -45.52 41.64 4.50
CA THR A 34 -45.69 40.78 3.32
C THR A 34 -44.87 41.03 2.04
N GLY A 35 -44.07 40.02 1.69
CA GLY A 35 -43.47 39.81 0.38
C GLY A 35 -42.68 38.52 0.38
N ASP A 36 -43.25 37.53 -0.25
CA ASP A 36 -42.77 36.15 -0.42
C ASP A 36 -41.53 36.12 -1.34
N GLU A 37 -40.35 35.77 -0.85
CA GLU A 37 -39.25 35.24 -1.65
C GLU A 37 -38.48 34.20 -0.78
N THR A 38 -38.81 32.96 -1.09
CA THR A 38 -38.18 31.75 -0.52
C THR A 38 -36.72 31.64 -0.99
N GLN A 39 -35.76 32.05 -0.18
CA GLN A 39 -34.40 31.57 -0.33
C GLN A 39 -34.29 30.25 0.40
N THR A 40 -34.31 29.15 -0.37
CA THR A 40 -33.92 27.83 0.08
C THR A 40 -32.41 27.82 0.36
N SER A 41 -32.04 27.85 1.62
CA SER A 41 -30.71 27.42 2.08
C SER A 41 -30.68 25.91 1.97
N ASP A 42 -29.97 25.36 0.99
CA ASP A 42 -29.60 23.96 0.95
C ASP A 42 -28.62 23.67 2.09
N GLN A 43 -29.15 23.36 3.26
CA GLN A 43 -28.46 22.52 4.22
C GLN A 43 -28.72 21.08 3.78
N PRO A 44 -27.69 20.18 3.78
CA PRO A 44 -27.92 18.78 3.50
C PRO A 44 -28.96 18.26 4.51
N GLN A 45 -30.10 17.80 4.01
CA GLN A 45 -31.09 17.12 4.80
C GLN A 45 -30.44 15.90 5.47
N GLN A 46 -30.42 15.89 6.79
CA GLN A 46 -30.25 14.66 7.58
C GLN A 46 -31.34 13.69 7.13
N THR A 47 -30.97 12.72 6.33
CA THR A 47 -31.82 11.59 6.00
C THR A 47 -31.88 10.64 7.19
N ALA A 48 -33.06 10.15 7.47
CA ALA A 48 -33.51 9.02 8.30
C ALA A 48 -32.48 8.37 9.25
N GLU A 49 -32.97 8.04 10.45
CA GLU A 49 -32.34 7.25 11.52
C GLU A 49 -31.81 5.89 11.01
N GLY A 50 -30.71 5.90 10.25
CA GLY A 50 -29.97 4.73 9.80
C GLY A 50 -28.71 4.56 10.62
N VAL A 51 -28.18 3.34 10.70
CA VAL A 51 -26.91 3.03 11.37
C VAL A 51 -25.76 3.52 10.49
N ASN A 52 -25.08 4.61 10.91
CA ASN A 52 -23.94 5.18 10.19
C ASN A 52 -22.62 4.78 10.86
N VAL A 53 -21.65 4.32 10.06
CA VAL A 53 -20.25 4.12 10.47
C VAL A 53 -19.45 5.35 10.07
N ASN A 54 -18.80 6.01 11.03
CA ASN A 54 -17.88 7.12 10.81
C ASN A 54 -16.44 6.58 10.71
N TYR A 55 -15.83 6.72 9.54
CA TYR A 55 -14.53 6.17 9.22
C TYR A 55 -13.50 7.27 8.91
N GLY A 56 -12.32 7.19 9.52
CA GLY A 56 -11.27 8.20 9.38
C GLY A 56 -10.17 7.81 8.39
N LEU A 57 -9.71 8.77 7.58
CA LEU A 57 -8.50 8.70 6.77
C LEU A 57 -7.54 9.82 7.15
N SER A 58 -6.23 9.57 7.09
CA SER A 58 -5.22 10.62 7.31
C SER A 58 -4.78 11.35 6.04
N ASN A 59 -5.11 10.82 4.87
CA ASN A 59 -4.87 11.46 3.58
C ASN A 59 -6.07 11.24 2.66
N PRO A 60 -6.29 12.12 1.70
CA PRO A 60 -7.35 11.94 0.70
C PRO A 60 -7.01 10.80 -0.27
N TRP A 61 -8.02 10.36 -0.99
CA TRP A 61 -7.91 9.51 -2.17
C TRP A 61 -7.70 10.38 -3.42
N ASP A 62 -7.09 9.80 -4.46
CA ASP A 62 -6.75 10.54 -5.68
C ASP A 62 -7.97 10.68 -6.62
N SER A 63 -8.70 9.58 -6.83
CA SER A 63 -9.84 9.47 -7.72
C SER A 63 -10.77 8.36 -7.26
N LEU A 64 -12.00 8.31 -7.74
CA LEU A 64 -12.89 7.15 -7.61
C LEU A 64 -12.77 6.17 -8.79
N MET A 65 -11.93 6.48 -9.78
CA MET A 65 -11.53 5.57 -10.86
C MET A 65 -10.48 4.58 -10.37
N PRO A 66 -10.77 3.26 -10.30
CA PRO A 66 -9.90 2.30 -9.59
C PRO A 66 -8.56 2.04 -10.28
N TYR A 67 -8.39 2.50 -11.53
CA TYR A 67 -7.15 2.38 -12.29
C TYR A 67 -6.45 3.73 -12.52
N TYR A 68 -6.92 4.80 -11.90
CA TYR A 68 -6.28 6.12 -12.01
C TYR A 68 -4.81 6.07 -11.55
N SER A 69 -4.55 5.33 -10.49
CA SER A 69 -3.22 5.13 -9.96
C SER A 69 -3.10 3.71 -9.39
N VAL A 70 -2.71 2.73 -10.21
CA VAL A 70 -2.56 1.33 -9.79
C VAL A 70 -1.42 1.15 -8.76
N SER A 71 -0.35 1.94 -8.88
CA SER A 71 0.69 2.05 -7.84
C SER A 71 0.35 3.09 -6.77
N GLY A 72 -0.87 3.60 -6.81
CA GLY A 72 -1.33 4.76 -6.09
C GLY A 72 -1.45 4.59 -4.60
N SER A 73 -1.96 5.65 -4.04
CA SER A 73 -2.19 5.80 -2.61
C SER A 73 -2.97 4.59 -2.05
N ASN A 74 -2.46 4.00 -0.97
CA ASN A 74 -3.20 3.01 -0.19
C ASN A 74 -4.57 3.54 0.27
N TYR A 75 -4.72 4.86 0.39
CA TYR A 75 -5.99 5.52 0.72
C TYR A 75 -7.00 5.39 -0.41
N SER A 76 -6.57 5.47 -1.67
CA SER A 76 -7.42 5.21 -2.83
C SER A 76 -7.87 3.75 -2.90
N ARG A 77 -6.96 2.79 -2.63
CA ARG A 77 -7.29 1.36 -2.56
C ARG A 77 -8.35 1.04 -1.52
N ILE A 78 -8.25 1.64 -0.33
CA ILE A 78 -9.27 1.50 0.72
C ILE A 78 -10.65 1.91 0.22
N ILE A 79 -10.76 2.94 -0.63
CA ILE A 79 -12.03 3.37 -1.22
C ILE A 79 -12.47 2.41 -2.34
N TYR A 80 -11.53 2.03 -3.22
CA TYR A 80 -11.86 1.13 -4.33
C TYR A 80 -12.41 -0.21 -3.83
N ASP A 81 -11.83 -0.76 -2.77
CA ASP A 81 -12.21 -2.03 -2.17
C ASP A 81 -13.65 -2.04 -1.59
N LYS A 82 -14.19 -0.84 -1.30
CA LYS A 82 -15.57 -0.67 -0.84
C LYS A 82 -16.56 -0.56 -2.00
N ILE A 83 -16.15 0.05 -3.12
CA ILE A 83 -17.04 0.34 -4.25
C ILE A 83 -17.00 -0.76 -5.30
N TYR A 84 -15.85 -1.40 -5.51
CA TYR A 84 -15.62 -2.37 -6.59
C TYR A 84 -15.26 -3.74 -6.04
N ASP A 85 -15.40 -4.76 -6.90
CA ASP A 85 -15.02 -6.12 -6.55
C ASP A 85 -13.79 -6.60 -7.31
N ARG A 86 -13.03 -7.47 -6.64
CA ARG A 86 -11.86 -8.20 -7.14
C ARG A 86 -12.18 -9.69 -7.23
N LEU A 87 -11.34 -10.47 -7.93
CA LEU A 87 -11.53 -11.93 -8.03
C LEU A 87 -11.49 -12.61 -6.66
N ALA A 88 -10.53 -12.25 -5.81
CA ALA A 88 -10.36 -12.84 -4.49
C ALA A 88 -10.12 -11.79 -3.40
N TYR A 89 -10.42 -12.15 -2.17
CA TYR A 89 -10.01 -11.44 -0.96
C TYR A 89 -8.71 -12.07 -0.45
N VAL A 90 -7.66 -11.25 -0.34
CA VAL A 90 -6.33 -11.71 0.04
C VAL A 90 -6.04 -11.30 1.47
N GLN A 91 -5.76 -12.29 2.32
CA GLN A 91 -5.37 -12.06 3.72
C GLN A 91 -3.86 -11.72 3.82
N PRO A 92 -3.41 -11.10 4.92
CA PRO A 92 -2.02 -10.71 5.10
C PRO A 92 -1.02 -11.87 5.07
N ASP A 93 -1.44 -13.08 5.41
CA ASP A 93 -0.64 -14.30 5.34
C ASP A 93 -0.59 -14.91 3.92
N GLY A 94 -1.20 -14.24 2.93
CA GLY A 94 -1.27 -14.70 1.55
C GLY A 94 -2.42 -15.64 1.25
N THR A 95 -3.22 -16.02 2.25
CA THR A 95 -4.41 -16.84 2.03
C THR A 95 -5.40 -16.10 1.13
N CYS A 96 -5.78 -16.74 0.03
CA CYS A 96 -6.76 -16.21 -0.91
C CYS A 96 -8.15 -16.81 -0.62
N LEU A 97 -9.11 -15.95 -0.32
CA LEU A 97 -10.51 -16.33 -0.05
C LEU A 97 -11.42 -15.90 -1.21
N PRO A 98 -12.53 -16.62 -1.45
CA PRO A 98 -13.51 -16.25 -2.47
C PRO A 98 -14.03 -14.81 -2.32
N ARG A 99 -14.19 -14.11 -3.47
CA ARG A 99 -14.87 -12.82 -3.56
C ARG A 99 -15.76 -12.76 -4.81
N ALA A 100 -15.34 -12.11 -5.91
CA ALA A 100 -16.07 -12.21 -7.18
C ALA A 100 -15.89 -13.58 -7.84
N ALA A 101 -14.77 -14.28 -7.59
CA ALA A 101 -14.61 -15.68 -7.93
C ALA A 101 -14.88 -16.57 -6.71
N GLU A 102 -15.61 -17.69 -6.89
CA GLU A 102 -15.87 -18.68 -5.85
C GLU A 102 -14.73 -19.70 -5.73
N LYS A 103 -14.03 -19.96 -6.85
CA LYS A 103 -12.87 -20.86 -6.92
C LYS A 103 -12.03 -20.57 -8.16
N TRP A 104 -10.81 -21.10 -8.17
CA TRP A 104 -9.86 -21.01 -9.28
C TRP A 104 -9.00 -22.27 -9.33
N GLU A 105 -8.58 -22.64 -10.53
CA GLU A 105 -7.78 -23.81 -10.78
C GLU A 105 -6.77 -23.50 -11.90
N SER A 106 -5.53 -23.96 -11.75
CA SER A 106 -4.52 -23.88 -12.82
C SER A 106 -4.75 -24.98 -13.85
N THR A 107 -4.40 -24.72 -15.11
CA THR A 107 -4.29 -25.78 -16.13
C THR A 107 -3.07 -26.68 -15.85
N GLU A 108 -3.05 -27.90 -16.41
CA GLU A 108 -1.98 -28.87 -16.16
C GLU A 108 -0.58 -28.36 -16.53
N ASP A 109 -0.49 -27.46 -17.52
CA ASP A 109 0.76 -26.82 -17.95
C ASP A 109 1.10 -25.53 -17.22
N GLY A 110 0.24 -25.09 -16.29
CA GLY A 110 0.40 -23.85 -15.53
C GLY A 110 0.19 -22.56 -16.33
N HIS A 111 -0.02 -22.64 -17.66
CA HIS A 111 -0.13 -21.45 -18.51
C HIS A 111 -1.51 -20.78 -18.51
N ALA A 112 -2.47 -21.29 -17.75
CA ALA A 112 -3.73 -20.59 -17.57
C ALA A 112 -4.34 -20.87 -16.18
N ILE A 113 -5.12 -19.89 -15.69
CA ILE A 113 -5.95 -20.00 -14.50
C ILE A 113 -7.42 -19.86 -14.94
N VAL A 114 -8.26 -20.80 -14.49
CA VAL A 114 -9.70 -20.80 -14.73
C VAL A 114 -10.42 -20.42 -13.45
N PHE A 115 -11.14 -19.30 -13.48
CA PHE A 115 -11.94 -18.79 -12.37
C PHE A 115 -13.41 -19.13 -12.57
N THR A 116 -14.05 -19.71 -11.56
CA THR A 116 -15.51 -19.82 -11.49
C THR A 116 -16.04 -18.61 -10.74
N LEU A 117 -16.83 -17.77 -11.39
CA LEU A 117 -17.35 -16.54 -10.83
C LEU A 117 -18.61 -16.79 -9.97
N ASN A 118 -18.80 -15.95 -8.96
CA ASN A 118 -19.97 -15.98 -8.12
C ASN A 118 -21.22 -15.50 -8.91
N GLN A 119 -22.19 -16.40 -9.09
CA GLN A 119 -23.39 -16.11 -9.87
C GLN A 119 -24.34 -15.10 -9.23
N LYS A 120 -24.12 -14.74 -7.94
CA LYS A 120 -24.89 -13.72 -7.24
C LYS A 120 -24.26 -12.34 -7.34
N ALA A 121 -23.01 -12.25 -7.86
CA ALA A 121 -22.34 -10.97 -8.04
C ALA A 121 -23.10 -10.08 -9.02
N ALA A 122 -23.39 -8.84 -8.62
CA ALA A 122 -24.06 -7.86 -9.43
C ALA A 122 -23.45 -6.47 -9.23
N PHE A 123 -23.51 -5.65 -10.27
CA PHE A 123 -23.25 -4.22 -10.14
C PHE A 123 -24.37 -3.54 -9.32
N HIS A 124 -24.07 -2.35 -8.79
CA HIS A 124 -24.99 -1.61 -7.92
C HIS A 124 -26.33 -1.22 -8.60
N ASP A 125 -26.41 -1.28 -9.91
CA ASP A 125 -27.66 -1.09 -10.67
C ASP A 125 -28.46 -2.39 -10.88
N GLY A 126 -27.98 -3.51 -10.31
CA GLY A 126 -28.60 -4.83 -10.42
C GLY A 126 -28.18 -5.64 -11.65
N THR A 127 -27.32 -5.11 -12.52
CA THR A 127 -26.79 -5.86 -13.67
C THR A 127 -25.87 -6.98 -13.16
N PRO A 128 -26.09 -8.28 -13.54
CA PRO A 128 -25.24 -9.36 -13.12
C PRO A 128 -23.80 -9.18 -13.59
N VAL A 129 -22.80 -9.43 -12.73
CA VAL A 129 -21.40 -9.49 -13.11
C VAL A 129 -21.13 -10.82 -13.82
N THR A 130 -20.59 -10.75 -15.03
CA THR A 130 -20.29 -11.94 -15.85
C THR A 130 -18.82 -11.97 -16.26
N ALA A 131 -18.34 -13.13 -16.74
CA ALA A 131 -17.01 -13.26 -17.29
C ALA A 131 -16.75 -12.30 -18.46
N GLN A 132 -17.79 -11.94 -19.24
CA GLN A 132 -17.66 -10.97 -20.31
C GLN A 132 -17.27 -9.57 -19.78
N HIS A 133 -17.80 -9.12 -18.63
CA HIS A 133 -17.40 -7.84 -18.02
C HIS A 133 -15.93 -7.85 -17.59
N TRP A 134 -15.42 -8.98 -17.11
CA TRP A 134 -14.00 -9.13 -16.83
C TRP A 134 -13.16 -9.05 -18.11
N VAL A 135 -13.56 -9.77 -19.17
CA VAL A 135 -12.88 -9.69 -20.48
C VAL A 135 -12.81 -8.26 -20.98
N GLU A 136 -13.93 -7.56 -20.98
CA GLU A 136 -14.01 -6.16 -21.42
C GLU A 136 -13.22 -5.22 -20.52
N THR A 137 -13.19 -5.48 -19.20
CA THR A 137 -12.33 -4.74 -18.27
C THR A 137 -10.86 -4.91 -18.65
N PHE A 138 -10.39 -6.15 -18.82
CA PHE A 138 -9.00 -6.39 -19.23
C PHE A 138 -8.69 -5.78 -20.60
N GLN A 139 -9.60 -5.85 -21.56
CA GLN A 139 -9.44 -5.21 -22.88
C GLN A 139 -9.27 -3.71 -22.75
N LEU A 140 -10.08 -3.06 -21.89
CA LEU A 140 -10.00 -1.62 -21.65
C LEU A 140 -8.68 -1.23 -20.99
N ILE A 141 -8.29 -1.91 -19.90
CA ILE A 141 -7.09 -1.53 -19.12
C ILE A 141 -5.78 -1.90 -19.81
N THR A 142 -5.79 -2.85 -20.76
CA THR A 142 -4.62 -3.17 -21.60
C THR A 142 -4.59 -2.37 -22.90
N ASP A 143 -5.67 -1.65 -23.26
CA ASP A 143 -5.67 -0.82 -24.46
C ASP A 143 -4.49 0.18 -24.40
N PRO A 144 -3.64 0.26 -25.45
CA PRO A 144 -2.53 1.20 -25.48
C PRO A 144 -2.96 2.67 -25.28
N ALA A 145 -4.17 3.04 -25.69
CA ALA A 145 -4.71 4.40 -25.53
C ALA A 145 -5.24 4.67 -24.10
N CYS A 146 -5.50 3.66 -23.29
CA CYS A 146 -5.95 3.83 -21.91
C CYS A 146 -4.73 4.10 -21.01
N GLU A 147 -4.53 5.35 -20.61
CA GLU A 147 -3.38 5.79 -19.83
C GLU A 147 -3.58 5.52 -18.32
N ILE A 148 -3.49 4.25 -17.91
CA ILE A 148 -3.48 3.87 -16.49
C ILE A 148 -2.05 3.70 -15.97
N LEU A 149 -1.83 4.05 -14.70
CA LEU A 149 -0.57 3.79 -14.03
C LEU A 149 -0.52 2.32 -13.57
N GLY A 150 0.65 1.68 -13.68
CA GLY A 150 0.86 0.30 -13.24
C GLY A 150 0.34 -0.78 -14.20
N LYS A 151 0.06 -0.45 -15.45
CA LYS A 151 -0.31 -1.40 -16.52
C LYS A 151 0.68 -2.55 -16.65
N THR A 152 1.95 -2.33 -16.33
CA THR A 152 3.01 -3.35 -16.30
C THR A 152 2.66 -4.59 -15.48
N ALA A 153 1.76 -4.47 -14.48
CA ALA A 153 1.24 -5.62 -13.76
C ALA A 153 0.54 -6.66 -14.66
N LEU A 154 0.08 -6.25 -15.84
CA LEU A 154 -0.61 -7.11 -16.80
C LEU A 154 0.33 -7.67 -17.89
N SER A 155 1.63 -7.34 -17.83
CA SER A 155 2.64 -7.83 -18.80
C SER A 155 2.81 -9.35 -18.79
N CYS A 156 2.35 -10.03 -17.72
CA CYS A 156 2.36 -11.48 -17.61
C CYS A 156 1.33 -12.19 -18.52
N LEU A 157 0.28 -11.48 -18.97
CA LEU A 157 -0.77 -12.05 -19.81
C LEU A 157 -0.27 -12.26 -21.26
N THR A 158 -0.70 -13.34 -21.90
CA THR A 158 -0.46 -13.51 -23.35
C THR A 158 -1.13 -12.37 -24.13
N GLY A 159 -0.50 -11.95 -25.23
CA GLY A 159 -1.02 -10.85 -26.08
C GLY A 159 -0.80 -9.46 -25.52
N THR A 160 0.02 -9.29 -24.48
CA THR A 160 0.49 -7.98 -23.98
C THR A 160 1.99 -7.80 -24.24
N ASP A 161 2.48 -6.57 -24.24
CA ASP A 161 3.92 -6.25 -24.24
C ASP A 161 4.49 -6.12 -22.80
N ASP A 162 5.74 -5.73 -22.66
CA ASP A 162 6.42 -5.57 -21.36
C ASP A 162 5.85 -4.40 -20.54
N THR A 163 5.11 -3.49 -21.18
CA THR A 163 4.38 -2.41 -20.50
C THR A 163 2.99 -2.86 -20.02
N GLY A 164 2.54 -4.07 -20.39
CA GLY A 164 1.20 -4.60 -20.13
C GLY A 164 0.14 -4.08 -21.12
N ALA A 165 0.56 -3.42 -22.21
CA ALA A 165 -0.35 -2.99 -23.26
C ALA A 165 -0.63 -4.14 -24.25
N ALA A 166 -1.86 -4.21 -24.75
CA ALA A 166 -2.25 -5.20 -25.74
C ALA A 166 -1.49 -5.00 -27.06
N VAL A 167 -0.92 -6.07 -27.59
CA VAL A 167 -0.15 -6.07 -28.84
C VAL A 167 -1.07 -6.17 -30.05
N ALA A 168 -0.96 -5.25 -30.98
CA ALA A 168 -1.80 -5.21 -32.17
C ALA A 168 -1.66 -6.50 -33.02
N GLY A 169 -2.77 -7.19 -33.25
CA GLY A 169 -2.81 -8.45 -34.02
C GLY A 169 -2.61 -9.72 -33.20
N GLU A 170 -2.30 -9.63 -31.93
CA GLU A 170 -2.25 -10.75 -31.00
C GLU A 170 -3.59 -10.91 -30.27
N THR A 171 -3.84 -12.11 -29.78
CA THR A 171 -5.04 -12.38 -28.96
C THR A 171 -4.68 -12.18 -27.49
N LEU A 172 -5.39 -11.27 -26.81
CA LEU A 172 -5.23 -11.09 -25.38
C LEU A 172 -5.64 -12.36 -24.64
N GLY A 173 -4.82 -12.79 -23.68
CA GLY A 173 -5.02 -14.01 -22.89
C GLY A 173 -6.14 -13.92 -21.86
N VAL A 174 -7.30 -13.41 -22.25
CA VAL A 174 -8.48 -13.27 -21.38
C VAL A 174 -9.71 -13.75 -22.14
N GLU A 175 -10.41 -14.76 -21.62
CA GLU A 175 -11.52 -15.43 -22.29
C GLU A 175 -12.70 -15.65 -21.33
N ALA A 176 -13.89 -15.31 -21.78
CA ALA A 176 -15.14 -15.77 -21.18
C ALA A 176 -15.51 -17.13 -21.77
N VAL A 177 -15.18 -18.23 -21.08
CA VAL A 177 -15.52 -19.59 -21.53
C VAL A 177 -17.04 -19.78 -21.54
N ASP A 178 -17.70 -19.24 -20.54
CA ASP A 178 -19.15 -19.07 -20.46
C ASP A 178 -19.47 -17.82 -19.60
N ASN A 179 -20.74 -17.63 -19.22
CA ASN A 179 -21.14 -16.45 -18.46
C ASN A 179 -20.46 -16.29 -17.11
N TYR A 180 -20.00 -17.39 -16.49
CA TYR A 180 -19.44 -17.39 -15.13
C TYR A 180 -18.11 -18.16 -15.05
N THR A 181 -17.49 -18.43 -16.18
CA THR A 181 -16.17 -19.04 -16.25
C THR A 181 -15.22 -18.11 -17.00
N LEU A 182 -14.29 -17.49 -16.25
CA LEU A 182 -13.23 -16.63 -16.78
C LEU A 182 -11.93 -17.42 -16.86
N LYS A 183 -11.25 -17.38 -18.01
CA LYS A 183 -9.92 -17.95 -18.18
C LYS A 183 -8.91 -16.85 -18.46
N LEU A 184 -7.81 -16.83 -17.70
CA LEU A 184 -6.65 -15.99 -17.93
C LEU A 184 -5.49 -16.86 -18.40
N SER A 185 -4.81 -16.47 -19.49
CA SER A 185 -3.67 -17.18 -20.07
C SER A 185 -2.40 -16.34 -19.94
N PHE A 186 -1.31 -16.97 -19.53
CA PHE A 186 -0.05 -16.33 -19.15
C PHE A 186 1.08 -16.71 -20.10
N LYS A 187 2.08 -15.83 -20.23
CA LYS A 187 3.30 -16.05 -21.02
C LYS A 187 4.19 -17.13 -20.38
N GLN A 188 4.19 -17.21 -19.06
CA GLN A 188 4.93 -18.17 -18.27
C GLN A 188 3.98 -18.96 -17.36
N PRO A 189 4.34 -20.16 -16.91
CA PRO A 189 3.58 -20.86 -15.89
C PRO A 189 3.37 -19.96 -14.66
N THR A 190 2.14 -19.94 -14.15
CA THR A 190 1.73 -19.00 -13.10
C THR A 190 0.97 -19.73 -12.01
N ILE A 191 1.37 -19.53 -10.77
CA ILE A 191 0.68 -20.07 -9.59
C ILE A 191 -0.51 -19.16 -9.29
N PRO A 192 -1.74 -19.70 -9.14
CA PRO A 192 -2.94 -18.90 -8.92
C PRO A 192 -2.85 -17.97 -7.73
N GLU A 193 -2.36 -18.44 -6.59
CA GLU A 193 -2.24 -17.67 -5.36
C GLU A 193 -1.28 -16.49 -5.53
N GLU A 194 -0.20 -16.67 -6.27
CA GLU A 194 0.73 -15.57 -6.54
C GLU A 194 0.14 -14.51 -7.45
N PHE A 195 -0.58 -14.92 -8.50
CA PHE A 195 -1.31 -13.98 -9.34
C PHE A 195 -2.32 -13.19 -8.51
N LEU A 196 -3.06 -13.85 -7.63
CA LEU A 196 -4.08 -13.22 -6.80
C LEU A 196 -3.47 -12.27 -5.76
N VAL A 197 -2.36 -12.63 -5.13
CA VAL A 197 -1.66 -11.80 -4.14
C VAL A 197 -1.00 -10.58 -4.78
N ASP A 198 -0.33 -10.77 -5.91
CA ASP A 198 0.42 -9.72 -6.57
C ASP A 198 -0.44 -8.84 -7.48
N LYS A 199 -1.16 -9.44 -8.42
CA LYS A 199 -1.85 -8.71 -9.50
C LYS A 199 -3.32 -8.40 -9.19
N ASN A 200 -4.05 -9.36 -8.60
CA ASN A 200 -5.48 -9.16 -8.31
C ASN A 200 -5.74 -8.03 -7.30
N ARG A 201 -4.75 -7.66 -6.50
CA ARG A 201 -4.85 -6.55 -5.54
C ARG A 201 -5.32 -5.25 -6.19
N ASP A 202 -4.99 -5.03 -7.46
CA ASP A 202 -5.28 -3.80 -8.18
C ASP A 202 -6.17 -4.04 -9.43
N ILE A 203 -6.81 -5.23 -9.54
CA ILE A 203 -7.71 -5.57 -10.65
C ILE A 203 -9.15 -5.64 -10.15
N TYR A 204 -9.96 -4.67 -10.57
CA TYR A 204 -11.37 -4.51 -10.23
C TYR A 204 -12.24 -4.65 -11.47
N VAL A 205 -13.38 -5.38 -11.37
CA VAL A 205 -14.31 -5.45 -12.49
C VAL A 205 -15.03 -4.12 -12.68
N LEU A 206 -15.13 -3.67 -13.94
CA LEU A 206 -15.76 -2.41 -14.32
C LEU A 206 -17.12 -2.64 -14.99
N PRO A 207 -18.08 -1.72 -14.84
CA PRO A 207 -19.36 -1.73 -15.55
C PRO A 207 -19.17 -1.28 -17.01
N THR A 208 -18.49 -2.11 -17.82
CA THR A 208 -18.04 -1.79 -19.18
C THR A 208 -19.19 -1.42 -20.11
N TYR A 209 -20.40 -1.97 -19.89
CA TYR A 209 -21.61 -1.61 -20.62
C TYR A 209 -22.01 -0.12 -20.47
N LEU A 210 -21.58 0.55 -19.38
CA LEU A 210 -21.76 1.99 -19.18
C LEU A 210 -20.59 2.81 -19.74
N LEU A 211 -19.44 2.19 -19.94
CA LEU A 211 -18.21 2.85 -20.40
C LEU A 211 -17.99 2.72 -21.92
N LYS A 212 -18.73 1.85 -22.61
CA LYS A 212 -18.52 1.45 -24.01
C LYS A 212 -18.50 2.60 -25.03
N ASP A 213 -19.19 3.70 -24.73
CA ASP A 213 -19.27 4.87 -25.61
C ASP A 213 -18.21 5.93 -25.28
N ILE A 214 -17.34 5.68 -24.29
CA ILE A 214 -16.24 6.54 -23.88
C ILE A 214 -14.96 6.02 -24.55
N PRO A 215 -14.23 6.84 -25.34
CA PRO A 215 -12.95 6.45 -25.91
C PRO A 215 -11.95 6.04 -24.81
N ALA A 216 -11.08 5.05 -25.10
CA ALA A 216 -10.14 4.51 -24.12
C ALA A 216 -9.19 5.58 -23.54
N ASP A 217 -8.76 6.53 -24.37
CA ASP A 217 -7.94 7.69 -23.98
C ASP A 217 -8.65 8.72 -23.10
N GLN A 218 -9.97 8.62 -22.93
CA GLN A 218 -10.78 9.53 -22.13
C GLN A 218 -11.42 8.86 -20.91
N VAL A 219 -11.29 7.54 -20.80
CA VAL A 219 -12.00 6.78 -19.77
C VAL A 219 -11.52 7.14 -18.36
N VAL A 220 -10.20 7.33 -18.19
CA VAL A 220 -9.60 7.62 -16.88
C VAL A 220 -10.11 8.93 -16.28
N GLU A 221 -10.25 9.97 -17.12
CA GLU A 221 -10.70 11.32 -16.73
C GLU A 221 -12.21 11.54 -16.91
N SER A 222 -12.97 10.46 -17.14
CA SER A 222 -14.41 10.57 -17.43
C SER A 222 -15.20 11.07 -16.21
N ASP A 223 -16.18 11.92 -16.48
CA ASP A 223 -17.18 12.36 -15.48
C ASP A 223 -17.99 11.20 -14.86
N PHE A 224 -17.97 10.00 -15.48
CA PHE A 224 -18.56 8.79 -14.91
C PHE A 224 -18.08 8.53 -13.48
N TRP A 225 -16.79 8.76 -13.22
CA TRP A 225 -16.17 8.49 -11.93
C TRP A 225 -16.57 9.44 -10.80
N ARG A 226 -17.31 10.51 -11.11
CA ARG A 226 -17.91 11.38 -10.08
C ARG A 226 -19.11 10.74 -9.38
N LYS A 227 -19.74 9.74 -10.02
CA LYS A 227 -20.82 8.93 -9.43
C LYS A 227 -20.68 7.50 -9.94
N PRO A 228 -19.65 6.79 -9.49
CA PRO A 228 -19.33 5.48 -10.03
C PRO A 228 -20.39 4.44 -9.65
N ILE A 229 -20.60 3.50 -10.55
CA ILE A 229 -21.29 2.25 -10.29
C ILE A 229 -20.23 1.17 -10.20
N GLY A 230 -20.16 0.47 -9.08
CA GLY A 230 -19.29 -0.67 -8.86
C GLY A 230 -20.08 -1.94 -8.58
N SER A 231 -19.43 -2.95 -8.01
CA SER A 231 -20.02 -4.23 -7.62
C SER A 231 -19.68 -4.61 -6.18
N GLY A 232 -19.05 -3.71 -5.44
CA GLY A 232 -18.55 -3.94 -4.09
C GLY A 232 -19.62 -3.86 -2.99
N PRO A 233 -19.19 -3.98 -1.72
CA PRO A 233 -20.07 -4.00 -0.56
C PRO A 233 -20.74 -2.65 -0.26
N CYS A 234 -20.29 -1.55 -0.86
CA CYS A 234 -20.87 -0.21 -0.66
C CYS A 234 -21.08 0.51 -1.99
N GLN A 235 -22.15 1.32 -2.06
CA GLN A 235 -22.55 2.11 -3.21
C GLN A 235 -22.24 3.59 -2.97
N PHE A 236 -21.87 4.32 -4.02
CA PHE A 236 -21.62 5.75 -3.95
C PHE A 236 -22.91 6.56 -3.69
N VAL A 237 -22.84 7.49 -2.74
CA VAL A 237 -23.92 8.46 -2.46
C VAL A 237 -23.48 9.87 -2.80
N SER A 238 -22.42 10.35 -2.16
CA SER A 238 -21.94 11.72 -2.37
C SER A 238 -20.47 11.87 -1.99
N GLU A 239 -19.83 12.87 -2.57
CA GLU A 239 -18.43 13.21 -2.31
C GLU A 239 -18.26 14.72 -2.17
N VAL A 240 -17.43 15.12 -1.20
CA VAL A 240 -16.72 16.40 -1.17
C VAL A 240 -15.26 16.08 -1.40
N SER A 241 -14.78 16.31 -2.62
CA SER A 241 -13.46 15.87 -3.09
C SER A 241 -12.35 16.13 -2.09
N GLY A 242 -11.57 15.09 -1.79
CA GLY A 242 -10.44 15.12 -0.87
C GLY A 242 -10.78 15.34 0.61
N SER A 243 -12.06 15.33 0.99
CA SER A 243 -12.49 15.65 2.35
C SER A 243 -13.49 14.66 2.92
N ASN A 244 -14.56 14.37 2.19
CA ASN A 244 -15.64 13.51 2.70
C ASN A 244 -16.23 12.66 1.57
N LEU A 245 -16.50 11.38 1.86
CA LEU A 245 -17.18 10.45 0.98
C LEU A 245 -18.26 9.72 1.77
N VAL A 246 -19.48 9.72 1.24
CA VAL A 246 -20.60 8.97 1.80
C VAL A 246 -20.93 7.81 0.88
N LEU A 247 -20.92 6.62 1.44
CA LEU A 247 -21.31 5.38 0.78
C LEU A 247 -22.52 4.79 1.50
N GLU A 248 -23.40 4.10 0.76
CA GLU A 248 -24.51 3.31 1.28
C GLU A 248 -24.16 1.83 1.21
N ALA A 249 -24.56 1.05 2.20
CA ALA A 249 -24.33 -0.39 2.22
C ALA A 249 -25.10 -1.08 1.07
N ASN A 250 -24.40 -1.89 0.28
CA ASN A 250 -25.03 -2.76 -0.71
C ASN A 250 -25.71 -3.93 -0.01
N LYS A 251 -27.04 -3.85 0.12
CA LYS A 251 -27.84 -4.87 0.86
C LYS A 251 -27.91 -6.21 0.13
N ASP A 252 -27.58 -6.23 -1.17
CA ASP A 252 -27.61 -7.42 -2.03
C ASP A 252 -26.20 -7.96 -2.33
N TYR A 253 -25.18 -7.51 -1.56
CA TYR A 253 -23.81 -7.93 -1.78
C TYR A 253 -23.65 -9.46 -1.61
N GLN A 254 -22.96 -10.11 -2.56
CA GLN A 254 -22.90 -11.56 -2.69
C GLN A 254 -22.26 -12.30 -1.49
N LEU A 255 -21.38 -11.63 -0.72
CA LEU A 255 -20.76 -12.20 0.49
C LEU A 255 -21.52 -11.85 1.78
N GLY A 256 -22.60 -11.09 1.68
CA GLY A 256 -23.40 -10.63 2.81
C GLY A 256 -23.50 -9.12 2.88
N ALA A 257 -24.65 -8.63 3.33
CA ALA A 257 -24.87 -7.20 3.48
C ALA A 257 -24.09 -6.65 4.70
N PRO A 258 -23.38 -5.51 4.59
CA PRO A 258 -22.83 -4.84 5.75
C PRO A 258 -23.88 -4.56 6.82
N GLY A 259 -23.52 -4.72 8.10
CA GLY A 259 -24.40 -4.49 9.25
C GLY A 259 -24.51 -3.00 9.66
N PHE A 260 -24.55 -2.12 8.68
CA PHE A 260 -24.82 -0.68 8.81
C PHE A 260 -25.62 -0.20 7.58
N ASP A 261 -26.08 1.05 7.57
CA ASP A 261 -26.79 1.63 6.42
C ASP A 261 -25.89 2.53 5.61
N THR A 262 -25.07 3.36 6.27
CA THR A 262 -24.14 4.27 5.61
C THR A 262 -22.74 4.19 6.21
N LEU A 263 -21.74 4.46 5.38
CA LEU A 263 -20.34 4.60 5.74
C LEU A 263 -19.91 6.02 5.35
N THR A 264 -19.64 6.85 6.35
CA THR A 264 -19.15 8.21 6.15
C THR A 264 -17.64 8.24 6.35
N ILE A 265 -16.90 8.47 5.28
CA ILE A 265 -15.44 8.54 5.28
C ILE A 265 -15.02 10.00 5.35
N THR A 266 -14.20 10.36 6.36
CA THR A 266 -13.75 11.73 6.58
C THR A 266 -12.22 11.78 6.63
N VAL A 267 -11.63 12.72 5.88
CA VAL A 267 -10.19 12.99 5.92
C VAL A 267 -9.90 13.99 7.03
N MET A 268 -8.94 13.66 7.89
CA MET A 268 -8.48 14.52 8.97
C MET A 268 -6.97 14.34 9.23
N ASP A 269 -6.36 15.28 9.90
CA ASP A 269 -4.95 15.17 10.28
C ASP A 269 -4.69 13.89 11.09
N LYS A 270 -3.60 13.19 10.78
CA LYS A 270 -3.21 11.92 11.42
C LYS A 270 -3.15 12.03 12.95
N SER A 271 -2.73 13.17 13.47
CA SER A 271 -2.64 13.44 14.92
C SER A 271 -4.01 13.49 15.61
N ASN A 272 -5.08 13.70 14.86
CA ASN A 272 -6.44 13.82 15.39
C ASN A 272 -7.23 12.49 15.36
N LEU A 273 -6.79 11.49 14.57
CA LEU A 273 -7.55 10.24 14.38
C LEU A 273 -7.84 9.51 15.69
N LEU A 274 -6.82 9.31 16.55
CA LEU A 274 -7.01 8.63 17.83
C LEU A 274 -7.91 9.44 18.76
N THR A 275 -7.78 10.77 18.79
CA THR A 275 -8.63 11.64 19.59
C THR A 275 -10.08 11.57 19.13
N ALA A 276 -10.33 11.59 17.83
CA ALA A 276 -11.67 11.45 17.26
C ALA A 276 -12.29 10.08 17.53
N LEU A 277 -11.47 9.00 17.52
CA LEU A 277 -11.93 7.67 17.93
C LEU A 277 -12.30 7.65 19.43
N ILE A 278 -11.48 8.26 20.28
CA ILE A 278 -11.72 8.33 21.75
C ILE A 278 -12.96 9.15 22.08
N SER A 279 -13.20 10.27 21.38
CA SER A 279 -14.39 11.11 21.56
C SER A 279 -15.69 10.49 21.03
N GLY A 280 -15.58 9.48 20.14
CA GLY A 280 -16.71 8.86 19.46
C GLY A 280 -17.14 9.60 18.19
N ASP A 281 -16.35 10.56 17.70
CA ASP A 281 -16.58 11.21 16.40
C ASP A 281 -16.26 10.27 15.25
N LEU A 282 -15.35 9.31 15.46
CA LEU A 282 -15.08 8.18 14.59
C LEU A 282 -15.43 6.86 15.28
N ASP A 283 -15.89 5.90 14.50
CA ASP A 283 -16.05 4.52 14.90
C ASP A 283 -14.79 3.70 14.67
N TYR A 284 -14.04 4.05 13.60
CA TYR A 284 -12.83 3.37 13.17
C TYR A 284 -12.03 4.27 12.24
N TYR A 285 -10.76 3.94 11.98
CA TYR A 285 -9.94 4.61 10.97
C TYR A 285 -8.99 3.64 10.27
N ALA A 286 -8.52 4.03 9.12
CA ALA A 286 -7.73 3.21 8.20
C ALA A 286 -6.51 2.53 8.84
N PHE A 287 -6.02 1.48 8.20
CA PHE A 287 -4.86 0.69 8.61
C PHE A 287 -5.02 -0.02 9.95
N GLY A 288 -6.18 -0.64 10.16
CA GLY A 288 -6.43 -1.41 11.37
C GLY A 288 -6.50 -0.59 12.66
N GLY A 289 -6.70 0.74 12.53
CA GLY A 289 -6.61 1.64 13.68
C GLY A 289 -5.19 1.68 14.27
N ASN A 290 -4.16 1.51 13.43
CA ASN A 290 -2.77 1.40 13.85
C ASN A 290 -2.32 2.59 14.71
N VAL A 291 -1.78 2.31 15.89
CA VAL A 291 -1.25 3.29 16.83
C VAL A 291 0.24 3.10 17.08
N SER A 292 0.92 4.18 17.43
CA SER A 292 2.29 4.12 17.94
C SER A 292 2.32 3.58 19.37
N GLU A 293 3.48 3.12 19.83
CA GLU A 293 3.68 2.75 21.24
C GLU A 293 3.35 3.89 22.20
N GLU A 294 3.65 5.13 21.81
CA GLU A 294 3.33 6.31 22.59
C GLU A 294 1.82 6.47 22.80
N ASN A 295 1.03 6.22 21.76
CA ASN A 295 -0.42 6.34 21.78
C ASN A 295 -1.16 5.12 22.33
N LYS A 296 -0.49 3.96 22.48
CA LYS A 296 -1.06 2.75 23.05
C LYS A 296 -1.64 3.00 24.44
N THR A 297 -0.81 3.56 25.33
CA THR A 297 -1.23 3.88 26.71
C THR A 297 -2.44 4.82 26.75
N VAL A 298 -2.49 5.80 25.82
CA VAL A 298 -3.61 6.75 25.72
C VAL A 298 -4.90 6.02 25.32
N ALA A 299 -4.84 5.13 24.33
CA ALA A 299 -5.97 4.33 23.90
C ALA A 299 -6.46 3.39 25.01
N GLU A 300 -5.56 2.69 25.69
CA GLU A 300 -5.87 1.78 26.80
C GLU A 300 -6.50 2.51 28.01
N GLN A 301 -5.96 3.67 28.38
CA GLN A 301 -6.55 4.53 29.44
C GLN A 301 -7.94 5.04 29.08
N ALA A 302 -8.22 5.26 27.80
CA ALA A 302 -9.55 5.58 27.29
C ALA A 302 -10.46 4.34 27.22
N GLY A 303 -9.99 3.16 27.63
CA GLY A 303 -10.73 1.90 27.70
C GLY A 303 -10.89 1.20 26.35
N PHE A 304 -9.99 1.46 25.39
CA PHE A 304 -9.89 0.68 24.16
C PHE A 304 -9.00 -0.54 24.36
N THR A 305 -9.32 -1.62 23.68
CA THR A 305 -8.40 -2.76 23.55
C THR A 305 -7.37 -2.42 22.48
N VAL A 306 -6.09 -2.61 22.81
CA VAL A 306 -4.99 -2.51 21.85
C VAL A 306 -4.35 -3.88 21.76
N GLU A 307 -4.32 -4.45 20.57
CA GLU A 307 -3.80 -5.77 20.29
C GLU A 307 -2.64 -5.69 19.30
N GLU A 308 -1.65 -6.52 19.49
CA GLU A 308 -0.56 -6.69 18.53
C GLU A 308 -1.01 -7.66 17.44
N GLY A 309 -0.85 -7.24 16.17
CA GLY A 309 -1.10 -8.10 15.01
C GLY A 309 -0.16 -9.31 14.98
N THR A 310 -0.64 -10.40 14.44
CA THR A 310 0.14 -11.65 14.32
C THR A 310 1.01 -11.70 13.07
N THR A 311 0.63 -10.96 12.02
CA THR A 311 1.39 -10.89 10.77
C THR A 311 2.20 -9.60 10.73
N PRO A 312 3.51 -9.65 10.45
CA PRO A 312 4.34 -8.46 10.33
C PRO A 312 3.84 -7.51 9.23
N THR A 313 3.83 -6.22 9.54
CA THR A 313 3.42 -5.16 8.63
C THR A 313 4.57 -4.31 8.12
N ASN A 314 5.76 -4.46 8.75
CA ASN A 314 6.96 -3.77 8.32
C ASN A 314 8.16 -4.73 8.33
N PHE A 315 8.98 -4.60 7.29
CA PHE A 315 10.31 -5.19 7.18
C PHE A 315 11.33 -4.06 7.16
N TYR A 316 12.34 -4.12 8.01
CA TYR A 316 13.42 -3.14 8.11
C TYR A 316 14.71 -3.69 7.53
N GLU A 317 15.44 -2.85 6.80
CA GLU A 317 16.70 -3.21 6.18
C GLU A 317 17.68 -2.03 6.14
N LEU A 318 18.96 -2.35 6.05
CA LEU A 318 20.00 -1.43 5.66
C LEU A 318 20.44 -1.76 4.22
N MET A 319 20.07 -0.93 3.26
CA MET A 319 20.50 -1.03 1.86
C MET A 319 21.97 -0.63 1.75
N LEU A 320 22.73 -1.33 0.90
CA LEU A 320 24.14 -1.04 0.63
C LEU A 320 24.37 -0.77 -0.86
N ASN A 321 25.15 0.24 -1.16
CA ASN A 321 25.62 0.49 -2.52
C ASN A 321 26.90 -0.35 -2.77
N CYS A 322 26.76 -1.46 -3.50
CA CYS A 322 27.84 -2.40 -3.76
C CYS A 322 28.94 -1.85 -4.69
N ALA A 323 28.68 -0.72 -5.38
CA ALA A 323 29.74 -0.06 -6.16
C ALA A 323 30.69 0.77 -5.28
N THR A 324 30.23 1.26 -4.13
CA THR A 324 31.02 2.07 -3.21
C THR A 324 31.47 1.29 -1.96
N ILE A 325 30.70 0.29 -1.56
CA ILE A 325 31.03 -0.71 -0.54
C ILE A 325 31.31 -2.03 -1.30
N ASP A 326 32.35 -2.02 -2.12
CA ASP A 326 32.62 -3.02 -3.15
C ASP A 326 33.12 -4.38 -2.56
N SER A 327 33.75 -4.35 -1.39
CA SER A 327 34.23 -5.55 -0.71
C SER A 327 33.12 -6.32 -0.02
N VAL A 328 32.91 -7.59 -0.36
CA VAL A 328 32.02 -8.52 0.36
C VAL A 328 32.43 -8.60 1.84
N ASP A 329 33.74 -8.68 2.13
CA ASP A 329 34.21 -8.69 3.53
C ASP A 329 33.77 -7.43 4.30
N LEU A 330 33.72 -6.25 3.63
CA LEU A 330 33.25 -5.01 4.26
C LEU A 330 31.73 -5.04 4.50
N ARG A 331 30.95 -5.53 3.53
CA ARG A 331 29.49 -5.68 3.70
C ARG A 331 29.14 -6.67 4.81
N GLN A 332 29.88 -7.77 4.88
CA GLN A 332 29.78 -8.75 5.98
C GLN A 332 30.23 -8.15 7.34
N ALA A 333 31.24 -7.27 7.35
CA ALA A 333 31.65 -6.55 8.53
C ALA A 333 30.54 -5.64 9.05
N ILE A 334 29.88 -4.89 8.16
CA ILE A 334 28.72 -4.04 8.50
C ILE A 334 27.63 -4.89 9.14
N ASN A 335 27.26 -6.04 8.53
CA ASN A 335 26.25 -6.94 9.08
C ASN A 335 26.60 -7.44 10.50
N LYS A 336 27.86 -7.84 10.75
CA LYS A 336 28.32 -8.33 12.05
C LYS A 336 28.47 -7.24 13.11
N ALA A 337 28.68 -5.99 12.70
CA ALA A 337 28.83 -4.85 13.59
C ALA A 337 27.51 -4.40 14.22
N LEU A 338 26.36 -4.67 13.58
CA LEU A 338 25.07 -4.20 14.03
C LEU A 338 24.49 -5.06 15.15
N ASP A 339 24.19 -4.45 16.30
CA ASP A 339 23.40 -5.07 17.37
C ASP A 339 21.91 -5.01 16.99
N LYS A 340 21.50 -5.94 16.11
CA LYS A 340 20.14 -5.99 15.59
C LYS A 340 19.07 -6.15 16.67
N GLU A 341 19.38 -6.84 17.77
CA GLU A 341 18.46 -7.00 18.90
C GLU A 341 18.22 -5.66 19.59
N LEU A 342 19.28 -4.89 19.86
CA LEU A 342 19.16 -3.55 20.43
C LEU A 342 18.44 -2.60 19.49
N LEU A 343 18.80 -2.59 18.20
CA LEU A 343 18.16 -1.75 17.17
C LEU A 343 16.67 -2.07 17.05
N CYS A 344 16.31 -3.35 17.00
CA CYS A 344 14.93 -3.83 16.96
C CYS A 344 14.15 -3.40 18.20
N GLN A 345 14.72 -3.60 19.39
CA GLN A 345 14.08 -3.21 20.65
C GLN A 345 13.82 -1.69 20.71
N GLN A 346 14.75 -0.87 20.24
CA GLN A 346 14.61 0.59 20.23
C GLN A 346 13.57 1.08 19.20
N SER A 347 13.40 0.35 18.10
CA SER A 347 12.47 0.71 17.02
C SER A 347 11.07 0.14 17.21
N ALA A 348 10.97 -1.14 17.55
CA ALA A 348 9.74 -1.91 17.55
C ALA A 348 9.35 -2.47 18.93
N GLY A 349 10.25 -2.38 19.92
CA GLY A 349 10.01 -2.98 21.24
C GLY A 349 9.85 -4.50 21.15
N THR A 350 8.85 -5.03 21.86
CA THR A 350 8.55 -6.47 21.85
C THR A 350 7.87 -6.95 20.57
N ARG A 351 7.46 -6.04 19.67
CA ARG A 351 6.76 -6.32 18.42
C ARG A 351 7.72 -6.67 17.27
N GLY A 352 9.01 -6.53 17.49
CA GLY A 352 10.03 -6.80 16.50
C GLY A 352 10.57 -8.23 16.62
N THR A 353 10.82 -8.84 15.45
CA THR A 353 11.50 -10.13 15.34
C THR A 353 12.71 -9.96 14.44
N VAL A 354 13.92 -10.07 15.01
CA VAL A 354 15.17 -9.98 14.24
C VAL A 354 15.23 -11.07 13.19
N THR A 355 15.70 -10.72 12.00
CA THR A 355 15.79 -11.63 10.86
C THR A 355 17.10 -11.48 10.11
N GLY A 356 17.49 -12.52 9.40
CA GLY A 356 18.55 -12.50 8.39
C GLY A 356 18.02 -12.64 6.97
N SER A 357 16.70 -12.78 6.80
CA SER A 357 16.01 -12.94 5.51
C SER A 357 15.02 -11.82 5.25
N SER A 358 14.77 -11.52 4.00
CA SER A 358 13.70 -10.60 3.55
C SER A 358 12.35 -11.31 3.38
N ILE A 359 12.30 -12.62 3.52
CA ILE A 359 11.09 -13.43 3.39
C ILE A 359 10.32 -13.38 4.70
N LEU A 360 9.01 -13.16 4.57
CA LEU A 360 8.10 -13.10 5.71
C LEU A 360 8.16 -14.43 6.51
N PRO A 361 8.36 -14.39 7.84
CA PRO A 361 8.34 -15.58 8.67
C PRO A 361 6.98 -16.28 8.62
N ASP A 362 6.97 -17.57 8.96
CA ASP A 362 5.77 -18.42 8.98
C ASP A 362 5.10 -18.62 7.60
N THR A 363 5.81 -18.35 6.50
CA THR A 363 5.41 -18.73 5.15
C THR A 363 6.11 -20.02 4.70
N PRO A 364 5.61 -20.74 3.70
CA PRO A 364 6.27 -21.96 3.17
C PRO A 364 7.71 -21.72 2.71
N TYR A 365 8.04 -20.48 2.33
CA TYR A 365 9.34 -20.08 1.83
C TYR A 365 10.27 -19.50 2.89
N SER A 366 9.83 -19.41 4.15
CA SER A 366 10.66 -18.87 5.21
C SER A 366 11.81 -19.81 5.54
N SER A 367 13.03 -19.34 5.34
CA SER A 367 14.23 -20.10 5.72
C SER A 367 14.51 -19.95 7.21
N PRO A 368 14.72 -21.05 7.95
CA PRO A 368 14.77 -21.00 9.41
C PRO A 368 16.01 -20.37 9.99
N ALA A 369 16.96 -19.81 9.25
CA ALA A 369 18.15 -19.36 9.95
C ALA A 369 19.23 -18.65 9.19
N VAL A 370 19.02 -17.46 8.78
CA VAL A 370 20.15 -16.55 8.61
C VAL A 370 20.04 -15.38 9.57
N THR A 371 20.09 -15.67 10.86
CA THR A 371 20.31 -14.64 11.87
C THR A 371 21.81 -14.34 11.90
N GLY A 372 22.21 -13.21 11.32
CA GLY A 372 23.57 -12.71 11.51
C GLY A 372 23.78 -12.44 13.01
N THR A 373 24.74 -13.11 13.63
CA THR A 373 25.09 -12.88 15.02
C THR A 373 25.88 -11.58 15.14
N TYR A 374 25.52 -10.75 16.11
CA TYR A 374 26.32 -9.59 16.52
C TYR A 374 27.70 -10.06 16.96
N ASP A 375 28.75 -9.64 16.23
CA ASP A 375 30.13 -10.07 16.42
C ASP A 375 31.11 -8.92 16.08
N PRO A 376 31.20 -7.88 16.93
CA PRO A 376 32.06 -6.73 16.67
C PRO A 376 33.52 -7.09 16.43
N ALA A 377 34.05 -8.11 17.15
CA ALA A 377 35.43 -8.53 16.97
C ALA A 377 35.67 -9.20 15.61
N GLY A 378 34.70 -10.01 15.15
CA GLY A 378 34.71 -10.55 13.79
C GLY A 378 34.54 -9.46 12.74
N ALA A 379 33.72 -8.42 13.01
CA ALA A 379 33.58 -7.26 12.15
C ALA A 379 34.89 -6.48 11.99
N GLU A 380 35.60 -6.17 13.09
CA GLU A 380 36.93 -5.52 13.04
C GLU A 380 37.93 -6.30 12.18
N ALA A 381 37.95 -7.63 12.33
CA ALA A 381 38.83 -8.51 11.54
C ALA A 381 38.47 -8.44 10.03
N LEU A 382 37.21 -8.40 9.69
CA LEU A 382 36.74 -8.27 8.30
C LEU A 382 37.01 -6.86 7.75
N VAL A 383 36.85 -5.79 8.52
CA VAL A 383 37.23 -4.43 8.13
C VAL A 383 38.72 -4.38 7.77
N ALA A 384 39.59 -4.97 8.62
CA ALA A 384 41.00 -5.03 8.33
C ALA A 384 41.36 -5.85 7.08
N LYS A 385 40.57 -6.88 6.75
CA LYS A 385 40.76 -7.74 5.58
C LYS A 385 40.21 -7.09 4.29
N SER A 386 39.13 -6.31 4.40
CA SER A 386 38.39 -5.76 3.27
C SER A 386 39.19 -4.76 2.42
N GLY A 387 40.26 -4.19 2.96
CA GLY A 387 40.99 -3.11 2.32
C GLY A 387 40.36 -1.73 2.49
N TYR A 388 39.41 -1.58 3.41
CA TYR A 388 38.75 -0.31 3.71
C TYR A 388 39.78 0.78 4.07
N ASP A 389 39.76 1.88 3.34
CA ASP A 389 40.76 2.96 3.40
C ASP A 389 40.41 4.08 4.41
N GLY A 390 39.28 3.96 5.10
CA GLY A 390 38.80 4.96 6.05
C GLY A 390 37.93 6.05 5.42
N LYS A 391 37.41 5.83 4.19
CA LYS A 391 36.39 6.68 3.56
C LYS A 391 35.18 6.81 4.49
N THR A 392 34.59 8.00 4.58
CA THR A 392 33.32 8.19 5.27
C THR A 392 32.17 7.84 4.30
N PHE A 393 31.30 6.92 4.73
CA PHE A 393 30.09 6.54 3.98
C PHE A 393 28.91 7.40 4.38
N SER A 394 28.07 7.77 3.43
CA SER A 394 26.78 8.41 3.67
C SER A 394 25.71 7.37 4.06
N LEU A 395 24.88 7.70 5.07
CA LEU A 395 23.74 6.92 5.49
C LEU A 395 22.47 7.78 5.39
N ALA A 396 21.68 7.55 4.35
CA ALA A 396 20.41 8.24 4.17
C ALA A 396 19.31 7.60 5.02
N CYS A 397 18.50 8.42 5.67
CA CYS A 397 17.33 7.98 6.43
C CYS A 397 16.24 9.04 6.48
N THR A 398 15.00 8.64 6.82
CA THR A 398 13.94 9.61 7.11
C THR A 398 14.07 10.18 8.52
N SER A 399 13.45 11.33 8.77
CA SER A 399 13.44 11.97 10.11
C SER A 399 12.91 11.04 11.21
N GLN A 400 11.93 10.18 10.88
CA GLN A 400 11.40 9.19 11.83
C GLN A 400 12.42 8.10 12.23
N ARG A 401 13.46 7.89 11.40
CA ARG A 401 14.52 6.89 11.65
C ARG A 401 15.85 7.49 12.06
N ALA A 402 15.93 8.81 12.26
CA ALA A 402 17.19 9.48 12.59
C ALA A 402 17.83 8.95 13.90
N SER A 403 17.03 8.64 14.91
CA SER A 403 17.54 8.04 16.16
C SER A 403 18.08 6.63 15.94
N LEU A 404 17.44 5.84 15.07
CA LEU A 404 17.89 4.50 14.71
C LEU A 404 19.18 4.56 13.87
N ALA A 405 19.26 5.50 12.92
CA ALA A 405 20.46 5.74 12.12
C ALA A 405 21.67 6.12 13.00
N ALA A 406 21.43 6.88 14.08
CA ALA A 406 22.50 7.22 15.05
C ALA A 406 23.03 6.00 15.79
N LEU A 407 22.20 5.00 16.10
CA LEU A 407 22.66 3.73 16.68
C LEU A 407 23.43 2.91 15.66
N VAL A 408 22.96 2.82 14.42
CA VAL A 408 23.70 2.18 13.31
C VAL A 408 25.07 2.84 13.13
N GLN A 409 25.14 4.18 13.11
CA GLN A 409 26.40 4.91 13.04
C GLN A 409 27.34 4.54 14.19
N GLN A 410 26.81 4.51 15.42
CA GLN A 410 27.60 4.16 16.62
C GLN A 410 28.19 2.75 16.51
N ASP A 411 27.40 1.75 16.08
CA ASP A 411 27.85 0.38 15.92
C ASP A 411 28.95 0.27 14.86
N LEU A 412 28.80 0.97 13.73
CA LEU A 412 29.79 0.97 12.64
C LEU A 412 31.08 1.70 13.03
N GLU A 413 30.97 2.83 13.70
CA GLU A 413 32.14 3.56 14.20
C GLU A 413 32.92 2.78 15.25
N ALA A 414 32.26 1.97 16.07
CA ALA A 414 32.90 1.09 17.06
C ALA A 414 33.86 0.08 16.42
N VAL A 415 33.61 -0.37 15.20
CA VAL A 415 34.48 -1.29 14.43
C VAL A 415 35.36 -0.56 13.39
N GLY A 416 35.40 0.78 13.45
CA GLY A 416 36.28 1.61 12.64
C GLY A 416 35.73 2.02 11.27
N ILE A 417 34.44 1.78 10.98
CA ILE A 417 33.75 2.21 9.75
C ILE A 417 33.14 3.60 10.01
N LYS A 418 33.54 4.60 9.22
CA LYS A 418 33.06 5.99 9.36
C LYS A 418 31.77 6.20 8.58
N VAL A 419 30.79 6.81 9.24
CA VAL A 419 29.47 7.07 8.67
C VAL A 419 29.03 8.50 8.94
N GLU A 420 28.40 9.15 7.96
CA GLU A 420 27.73 10.44 8.08
C GLU A 420 26.25 10.27 7.76
N ILE A 421 25.37 10.75 8.67
CA ILE A 421 23.92 10.58 8.51
C ILE A 421 23.34 11.76 7.72
N GLU A 422 22.57 11.44 6.69
CA GLU A 422 21.79 12.39 5.90
C GLU A 422 20.28 12.16 6.10
N THR A 423 19.59 13.14 6.68
CA THR A 423 18.15 13.06 6.89
C THR A 423 17.41 13.69 5.72
N VAL A 424 16.65 12.86 4.99
CA VAL A 424 15.91 13.23 3.78
C VAL A 424 14.49 12.64 3.83
N ASP A 425 13.62 13.01 2.88
CA ASP A 425 12.35 12.30 2.71
C ASP A 425 12.55 10.93 2.03
N SER A 426 11.52 10.08 2.10
CA SER A 426 11.61 8.71 1.58
C SER A 426 11.88 8.65 0.07
N ALA A 427 11.24 9.51 -0.72
CA ALA A 427 11.41 9.52 -2.17
C ALA A 427 12.85 9.93 -2.55
N THR A 428 13.39 10.95 -1.90
CA THR A 428 14.78 11.39 -2.06
C THR A 428 15.76 10.30 -1.66
N MET A 429 15.51 9.56 -0.56
CA MET A 429 16.37 8.45 -0.14
C MET A 429 16.41 7.34 -1.21
N PHE A 430 15.24 6.88 -1.68
CA PHE A 430 15.20 5.82 -2.70
C PHE A 430 15.77 6.26 -4.04
N ALA A 431 15.51 7.51 -4.48
CA ALA A 431 16.11 8.06 -5.68
C ALA A 431 17.63 8.13 -5.57
N GLY A 432 18.16 8.60 -4.43
CA GLY A 432 19.59 8.69 -4.19
C GLY A 432 20.29 7.33 -4.02
N MET A 433 19.59 6.31 -3.51
CA MET A 433 20.09 4.93 -3.57
C MET A 433 20.12 4.40 -5.00
N SER A 434 19.08 4.70 -5.80
CA SER A 434 18.97 4.22 -7.18
C SER A 434 20.00 4.90 -8.13
N ASP A 435 20.32 6.17 -7.91
CA ASP A 435 21.31 6.90 -8.73
C ASP A 435 22.75 6.85 -8.16
N GLY A 436 22.94 6.19 -7.02
CA GLY A 436 24.25 6.03 -6.37
C GLY A 436 24.74 7.23 -5.56
N THR A 437 23.86 8.20 -5.25
CA THR A 437 24.20 9.36 -4.42
C THR A 437 24.56 8.94 -3.00
N TYR A 438 23.87 7.95 -2.43
CA TYR A 438 24.12 7.45 -1.09
C TYR A 438 24.84 6.09 -1.09
N ASP A 439 25.70 5.89 -0.09
CA ASP A 439 26.40 4.62 0.12
C ASP A 439 25.51 3.62 0.88
N MET A 440 24.64 4.11 1.78
CA MET A 440 23.71 3.30 2.56
C MET A 440 22.35 3.99 2.70
N GLY A 441 21.28 3.17 2.84
CA GLY A 441 19.93 3.65 3.09
C GLY A 441 19.22 2.83 4.17
N LEU A 442 18.75 3.48 5.25
CA LEU A 442 17.97 2.82 6.30
C LEU A 442 16.48 2.89 5.97
N ALA A 443 15.94 1.79 5.48
CA ALA A 443 14.59 1.70 4.94
C ALA A 443 13.66 0.79 5.76
N SER A 444 12.35 0.92 5.52
CA SER A 444 11.37 -0.11 5.83
C SER A 444 10.34 -0.22 4.72
N HIS A 445 9.80 -1.41 4.56
CA HIS A 445 8.84 -1.77 3.53
C HIS A 445 7.68 -2.57 4.14
N THR A 446 6.54 -2.59 3.46
CA THR A 446 5.50 -3.57 3.75
C THR A 446 5.98 -4.93 3.22
N PRO A 447 6.11 -5.95 4.06
CA PRO A 447 6.51 -7.27 3.60
C PRO A 447 5.42 -7.89 2.74
N THR A 448 5.80 -8.89 1.94
CA THR A 448 4.89 -9.67 1.11
C THR A 448 5.06 -11.16 1.42
N THR A 449 3.99 -11.91 1.25
CA THR A 449 4.01 -13.37 1.38
C THR A 449 4.56 -14.07 0.15
N LEU A 450 4.74 -13.35 -0.95
CA LEU A 450 5.34 -13.90 -2.16
C LEU A 450 6.84 -14.11 -1.97
N PRO A 451 7.38 -15.26 -2.33
CA PRO A 451 8.79 -15.49 -2.29
C PRO A 451 9.49 -14.50 -3.22
N LEU A 452 10.42 -13.74 -2.68
CA LEU A 452 11.35 -12.91 -3.43
C LEU A 452 10.75 -11.77 -4.28
N TRP A 453 9.41 -11.58 -4.34
CA TRP A 453 8.80 -10.53 -5.17
C TRP A 453 9.43 -9.16 -4.93
N PHE A 454 9.52 -8.77 -3.66
CA PHE A 454 10.12 -7.50 -3.28
C PHE A 454 11.60 -7.43 -3.67
N THR A 455 12.32 -8.53 -3.49
CA THR A 455 13.75 -8.62 -3.80
C THR A 455 13.98 -8.64 -5.31
N ALA A 456 13.18 -9.39 -6.07
CA ALA A 456 13.31 -9.54 -7.52
C ALA A 456 13.23 -8.20 -8.27
N SER A 457 12.31 -7.32 -7.88
CA SER A 457 12.13 -6.01 -8.52
C SER A 457 13.32 -5.05 -8.36
N ARG A 458 14.31 -5.40 -7.54
CA ARG A 458 15.46 -4.56 -7.17
C ARG A 458 16.78 -5.04 -7.79
N PHE A 459 16.75 -6.16 -8.52
CA PHE A 459 17.89 -6.75 -9.24
C PHE A 459 17.60 -6.82 -10.74
N THR A 460 17.22 -5.69 -11.34
CA THR A 460 17.00 -5.57 -12.79
C THR A 460 17.94 -4.50 -13.37
N GLU A 461 18.14 -4.50 -14.68
CA GLU A 461 18.94 -3.46 -15.34
C GLU A 461 18.35 -2.06 -15.11
N GLU A 462 17.02 -1.96 -15.00
CA GLU A 462 16.31 -0.70 -14.79
C GLU A 462 16.29 -0.27 -13.32
N ASN A 463 16.39 -1.21 -12.38
CA ASN A 463 16.29 -0.96 -10.94
C ASN A 463 17.33 -1.77 -10.16
N ASN A 464 18.62 -1.52 -10.41
CA ASN A 464 19.72 -2.05 -9.62
C ASN A 464 20.02 -1.11 -8.44
N ILE A 465 19.11 -1.00 -7.51
CA ILE A 465 19.21 -0.05 -6.37
C ILE A 465 20.41 -0.32 -5.46
N PHE A 466 20.95 -1.54 -5.49
CA PHE A 466 22.12 -1.93 -4.71
C PHE A 466 23.43 -1.76 -5.47
N HIS A 467 23.38 -1.35 -6.75
CA HIS A 467 24.54 -1.22 -7.62
C HIS A 467 25.45 -2.46 -7.61
N VAL A 468 24.85 -3.66 -7.61
CA VAL A 468 25.63 -4.89 -7.74
C VAL A 468 26.32 -4.89 -9.11
N PRO A 469 27.65 -5.21 -9.16
CA PRO A 469 28.42 -5.08 -10.40
C PRO A 469 28.08 -6.11 -11.46
N ASP A 470 27.55 -7.26 -11.06
CA ASP A 470 27.08 -8.35 -11.93
C ASP A 470 25.67 -8.79 -11.50
N LEU A 471 24.68 -8.47 -12.34
CA LEU A 471 23.27 -8.84 -12.11
C LEU A 471 22.95 -10.27 -12.54
N ALA A 472 23.76 -10.88 -13.39
CA ALA A 472 23.43 -12.18 -13.99
C ALA A 472 23.13 -13.28 -12.96
N PRO A 473 23.92 -13.49 -11.88
CA PRO A 473 23.61 -14.50 -10.90
C PRO A 473 22.25 -14.30 -10.20
N TYR A 474 21.92 -13.03 -9.89
CA TYR A 474 20.63 -12.69 -9.25
C TYR A 474 19.45 -12.94 -10.18
N THR A 475 19.54 -12.49 -11.43
CA THR A 475 18.47 -12.63 -12.41
C THR A 475 18.25 -14.08 -12.84
N GLU A 476 19.32 -14.88 -12.98
CA GLU A 476 19.25 -16.31 -13.31
C GLU A 476 18.55 -17.10 -12.18
N MET A 477 18.94 -16.89 -10.92
CA MET A 477 18.31 -17.57 -9.78
C MET A 477 16.85 -17.16 -9.62
N LEU A 478 16.53 -15.87 -9.75
CA LEU A 478 15.16 -15.36 -9.68
C LEU A 478 14.29 -15.90 -10.83
N SER A 479 14.84 -16.03 -12.04
CA SER A 479 14.13 -16.67 -13.17
C SER A 479 13.81 -18.12 -12.86
N ALA A 480 14.77 -18.88 -12.32
CA ALA A 480 14.55 -20.28 -11.93
C ALA A 480 13.44 -20.43 -10.89
N VAL A 481 13.38 -19.54 -9.88
CA VAL A 481 12.29 -19.53 -8.89
C VAL A 481 10.95 -19.21 -9.55
N ASN A 482 10.90 -18.25 -10.46
CA ASN A 482 9.66 -17.84 -11.12
C ASN A 482 9.12 -18.86 -12.12
N GLU A 483 9.99 -19.68 -12.72
CA GLU A 483 9.62 -20.70 -13.69
C GLU A 483 9.22 -22.04 -13.02
N GLU A 484 9.61 -22.25 -11.75
CA GLU A 484 9.31 -23.49 -11.03
C GLU A 484 7.90 -23.46 -10.44
N THR A 485 7.09 -24.47 -10.75
CA THR A 485 5.72 -24.61 -10.27
C THR A 485 5.53 -25.71 -9.22
N ASP A 486 6.51 -26.61 -9.05
CA ASP A 486 6.51 -27.56 -7.93
C ASP A 486 6.98 -26.84 -6.66
N GLU A 487 6.13 -26.78 -5.65
CA GLU A 487 6.39 -26.05 -4.42
C GLU A 487 7.66 -26.53 -3.69
N THR A 488 7.93 -27.83 -3.67
CA THR A 488 9.12 -28.39 -2.99
C THR A 488 10.41 -27.95 -3.68
N ASN A 489 10.45 -28.01 -4.99
CA ASN A 489 11.59 -27.56 -5.78
C ASN A 489 11.77 -26.06 -5.66
N ARG A 490 10.68 -25.32 -5.68
CA ARG A 490 10.68 -23.86 -5.58
C ARG A 490 11.20 -23.38 -4.24
N ILE A 491 10.80 -24.01 -3.12
CA ILE A 491 11.36 -23.75 -1.79
C ILE A 491 12.87 -23.94 -1.81
N ALA A 492 13.38 -25.02 -2.42
CA ALA A 492 14.82 -25.26 -2.50
C ALA A 492 15.57 -24.18 -3.31
N LEU A 493 14.97 -23.67 -4.41
CA LEU A 493 15.54 -22.59 -5.20
C LEU A 493 15.53 -21.25 -4.44
N VAL A 494 14.49 -20.99 -3.65
CA VAL A 494 14.41 -19.83 -2.78
C VAL A 494 15.49 -19.88 -1.70
N ASP A 495 15.69 -21.03 -1.07
CA ASP A 495 16.75 -21.23 -0.07
C ASP A 495 18.15 -21.02 -0.67
N GLU A 496 18.38 -21.46 -1.90
CA GLU A 496 19.64 -21.23 -2.62
C GLU A 496 19.86 -19.74 -2.90
N PHE A 497 18.82 -19.01 -3.30
CA PHE A 497 18.92 -17.57 -3.54
C PHE A 497 19.14 -16.79 -2.23
N GLU A 498 18.44 -17.12 -1.14
CA GLU A 498 18.64 -16.48 0.18
C GLU A 498 20.06 -16.74 0.72
N ALA A 499 20.61 -17.93 0.48
CA ALA A 499 22.01 -18.24 0.82
C ALA A 499 22.97 -17.35 0.03
N TYR A 500 22.73 -17.16 -1.27
CA TYR A 500 23.52 -16.28 -2.12
C TYR A 500 23.44 -14.81 -1.68
N LEU A 501 22.22 -14.32 -1.37
CA LEU A 501 22.03 -12.98 -0.81
C LEU A 501 22.79 -12.79 0.50
N THR A 502 22.81 -13.81 1.35
CA THR A 502 23.55 -13.79 2.61
C THR A 502 25.06 -13.76 2.41
N GLU A 503 25.57 -14.46 1.39
CA GLU A 503 27.01 -14.45 1.05
C GLU A 503 27.42 -13.09 0.48
N GLU A 504 26.70 -12.58 -0.51
CA GLU A 504 27.01 -11.33 -1.23
C GLU A 504 26.65 -10.06 -0.44
N MET A 505 25.64 -10.13 0.41
CA MET A 505 25.16 -9.08 1.32
C MET A 505 24.91 -7.71 0.61
N PRO A 506 24.06 -7.64 -0.42
CA PRO A 506 23.76 -6.38 -1.07
C PRO A 506 22.87 -5.46 -0.19
N PHE A 507 22.16 -6.03 0.74
CA PHE A 507 21.45 -5.36 1.83
C PHE A 507 21.48 -6.22 3.08
N ILE A 508 21.22 -5.61 4.22
CA ILE A 508 21.21 -6.30 5.51
C ILE A 508 19.77 -6.32 6.03
N PRO A 509 19.11 -7.48 6.03
CA PRO A 509 17.86 -7.67 6.76
C PRO A 509 18.06 -7.37 8.24
N LEU A 510 17.14 -6.62 8.84
CA LEU A 510 17.25 -6.22 10.25
C LEU A 510 16.19 -6.92 11.11
N TRP A 511 14.93 -6.58 10.94
CA TRP A 511 13.80 -7.21 11.65
C TRP A 511 12.49 -7.02 10.92
N PHE A 512 11.53 -7.86 11.24
CA PHE A 512 10.12 -7.63 10.98
C PHE A 512 9.45 -7.00 12.21
N SER A 513 8.39 -6.24 12.01
CA SER A 513 7.58 -5.75 13.12
C SER A 513 6.09 -5.81 12.85
N ASN A 514 5.32 -6.12 13.90
CA ASN A 514 3.88 -6.16 13.89
C ASN A 514 3.27 -4.77 14.13
N ALA A 515 2.06 -4.53 13.62
CA ALA A 515 1.28 -3.35 13.95
C ALA A 515 0.58 -3.51 15.30
N LEU A 516 0.24 -2.39 15.93
CA LEU A 516 -0.71 -2.33 17.04
C LEU A 516 -2.07 -1.91 16.50
N HIS A 517 -3.10 -2.67 16.80
CA HIS A 517 -4.47 -2.42 16.36
C HIS A 517 -5.31 -1.93 17.53
N VAL A 518 -5.98 -0.80 17.35
CA VAL A 518 -6.98 -0.30 18.29
C VAL A 518 -8.34 -0.84 17.88
N HIS A 519 -8.94 -1.65 18.74
CA HIS A 519 -10.24 -2.24 18.46
C HIS A 519 -11.35 -1.19 18.58
N SER A 520 -12.23 -1.13 17.58
CA SER A 520 -13.44 -0.32 17.64
C SER A 520 -14.33 -0.79 18.81
N LYS A 521 -14.97 0.16 19.48
CA LYS A 521 -15.97 -0.15 20.53
C LYS A 521 -17.39 -0.28 19.98
N THR A 522 -17.62 0.21 18.78
CA THR A 522 -18.95 0.35 18.18
C THR A 522 -19.14 -0.52 16.95
N VAL A 523 -18.04 -0.90 16.27
CA VAL A 523 -18.07 -1.76 15.08
C VAL A 523 -17.36 -3.07 15.39
N THR A 524 -18.03 -4.17 15.10
CA THR A 524 -17.50 -5.55 15.20
C THR A 524 -17.34 -6.17 13.81
N GLY A 525 -16.65 -7.31 13.70
CA GLY A 525 -16.40 -8.00 12.44
C GLY A 525 -15.23 -7.43 11.63
N ILE A 526 -14.47 -6.47 12.16
CA ILE A 526 -13.29 -5.91 11.51
C ILE A 526 -12.16 -6.94 11.54
N ASP A 527 -11.63 -7.28 10.38
CA ASP A 527 -10.36 -7.99 10.25
C ASP A 527 -9.20 -6.97 10.33
N TYR A 528 -8.65 -6.80 11.54
CA TYR A 528 -7.60 -5.80 11.79
C TYR A 528 -6.30 -6.12 11.06
N ALA A 529 -5.97 -7.40 10.89
CA ALA A 529 -4.77 -7.82 10.17
C ALA A 529 -4.87 -7.45 8.69
N ALA A 530 -5.98 -7.79 8.04
CA ALA A 530 -6.24 -7.46 6.65
C ALA A 530 -6.37 -5.95 6.42
N SER A 531 -7.03 -5.23 7.34
CA SER A 531 -7.16 -3.78 7.28
C SER A 531 -5.81 -3.05 7.30
N SER A 532 -4.80 -3.60 7.98
CA SER A 532 -3.46 -3.01 8.00
C SER A 532 -2.75 -3.05 6.63
N SER A 533 -3.17 -3.94 5.73
CA SER A 533 -2.72 -4.02 4.33
C SER A 533 -3.72 -3.45 3.32
N CYS A 534 -4.65 -2.61 3.75
CA CYS A 534 -5.70 -1.98 2.95
C CYS A 534 -6.80 -2.94 2.45
N ASN A 535 -6.78 -4.19 2.86
CA ASN A 535 -7.81 -5.17 2.55
C ASN A 535 -8.85 -5.16 3.68
N GLU A 536 -10.01 -4.56 3.46
CA GLU A 536 -11.02 -4.43 4.50
C GLU A 536 -12.26 -5.26 4.16
N ASN A 537 -12.64 -6.15 5.09
CA ASN A 537 -13.81 -7.03 5.01
C ASN A 537 -15.11 -6.30 5.39
N VAL A 538 -15.38 -5.16 4.76
CA VAL A 538 -16.48 -4.24 5.13
C VAL A 538 -17.85 -4.93 5.15
N TRP A 539 -18.04 -5.98 4.38
CA TRP A 539 -19.30 -6.77 4.36
C TRP A 539 -19.56 -7.55 5.65
N GLU A 540 -18.55 -7.74 6.51
CA GLU A 540 -18.68 -8.38 7.81
C GLU A 540 -18.84 -7.37 8.96
N TRP A 541 -18.65 -6.08 8.67
CA TRP A 541 -18.75 -5.06 9.70
C TRP A 541 -20.18 -4.87 10.19
N VAL A 542 -20.34 -4.87 11.50
CA VAL A 542 -21.63 -4.65 12.16
C VAL A 542 -21.48 -3.55 13.20
N LYS A 543 -22.24 -2.48 13.07
CA LYS A 543 -22.32 -1.44 14.10
C LYS A 543 -23.52 -1.71 15.00
N ALA A 544 -23.29 -1.76 16.32
CA ALA A 544 -24.38 -1.83 17.30
C ALA A 544 -25.24 -0.56 17.23
N GLN A 545 -26.57 -0.75 17.33
CA GLN A 545 -27.56 0.35 17.38
C GLN A 545 -27.46 1.10 18.69
#